data_7c797aae3dd78d0f654685ae5e1201de
#
_entry.id   7c797aae3dd78d0f654685ae5e1201de
#
_cell.length_a   1.000
_cell.length_b   1.000
_cell.length_c   1.000
_cell.angle_alpha   90.00
_cell.angle_beta   90.00
_cell.angle_gamma   90.00
#
_symmetry.space_group_name_H-M   'P 1'
#
loop_
_entity.id
_entity.type
_entity.pdbx_description
1 polymer ?
#
loop_
_entity_poly.entity_id
_entity_poly.type
_entity_poly.pdbx_seq_one_letter_code
_entity_poly.pdbx_strand_id
1 'polypeptide(L)'
;MNEQENNFSFFRFEDLRIYAKALDYISWVHKTTDSMHSSYRTTIAEAFVKSAQDVALNIAEGSARNKAQFVYYLKMAKSAVRECVVYTEIASRIGVMNDGDKEFSRSQLMELTKMIGSLVASLQRNVGPRDEEIGEDDMPNMMI
;
A
#
# COMPACT_ATOMS: atom_id res chain seq x y z
N MET A 1 20.04 -8.37 -29.80
CA MET A 1 19.74 -7.51 -28.65
C MET A 1 18.35 -7.86 -28.11
N ASN A 2 18.28 -7.99 -26.87
CA ASN A 2 17.04 -8.42 -26.26
C ASN A 2 16.18 -7.17 -25.96
N GLU A 3 15.05 -7.04 -26.64
CA GLU A 3 14.13 -5.91 -26.43
C GLU A 3 13.65 -5.83 -24.98
N GLN A 4 13.70 -6.94 -24.27
CA GLN A 4 13.29 -7.01 -22.86
C GLN A 4 14.22 -6.21 -21.94
N GLU A 5 15.45 -5.95 -22.33
CA GLU A 5 16.38 -5.16 -21.50
C GLU A 5 16.02 -3.68 -21.45
N ASN A 6 15.17 -3.21 -22.37
CA ASN A 6 14.79 -1.82 -22.48
C ASN A 6 13.34 -1.55 -22.03
N ASN A 7 12.67 -2.56 -21.45
CA ASN A 7 11.25 -2.46 -21.07
C ASN A 7 11.01 -1.90 -19.68
N PHE A 8 12.04 -1.38 -19.00
CA PHE A 8 11.85 -0.74 -17.71
C PHE A 8 11.23 0.63 -17.87
N SER A 9 10.24 0.93 -17.04
CA SER A 9 9.59 2.22 -17.03
C SER A 9 10.58 3.33 -16.64
N PHE A 10 10.39 4.51 -17.21
CA PHE A 10 11.10 5.71 -16.78
C PHE A 10 10.89 5.96 -15.28
N PHE A 11 9.68 5.75 -14.79
CA PHE A 11 9.35 5.85 -13.37
C PHE A 11 9.57 4.48 -12.73
N ARG A 12 10.62 4.35 -11.94
CA ARG A 12 11.09 3.06 -11.41
C ARG A 12 10.06 2.34 -10.54
N PHE A 13 9.21 3.08 -9.82
CA PHE A 13 8.19 2.46 -8.97
C PHE A 13 7.19 1.64 -9.80
N GLU A 14 7.00 1.98 -11.07
CA GLU A 14 6.08 1.24 -11.94
C GLU A 14 6.52 -0.19 -12.21
N ASP A 15 7.80 -0.49 -11.99
CA ASP A 15 8.33 -1.85 -12.15
C ASP A 15 8.25 -2.67 -10.85
N LEU A 16 7.83 -2.07 -9.75
CA LEU A 16 7.69 -2.77 -8.48
C LEU A 16 6.40 -3.59 -8.45
N ARG A 17 6.51 -4.86 -8.06
CA ARG A 17 5.34 -5.75 -7.97
C ARG A 17 4.32 -5.25 -6.96
N ILE A 18 4.78 -4.68 -5.83
CA ILE A 18 3.88 -4.15 -4.81
C ILE A 18 3.06 -2.97 -5.34
N TYR A 19 3.63 -2.17 -6.24
CA TYR A 19 2.91 -1.05 -6.85
C TYR A 19 1.78 -1.56 -7.73
N ALA A 20 2.06 -2.50 -8.62
CA ALA A 20 1.03 -3.11 -9.48
C ALA A 20 -0.08 -3.77 -8.65
N LYS A 21 0.31 -4.47 -7.59
CA LYS A 21 -0.64 -5.12 -6.67
C LYS A 21 -1.51 -4.09 -5.97
N ALA A 22 -0.93 -2.97 -5.54
CA ALA A 22 -1.67 -1.87 -4.93
C ALA A 22 -2.68 -1.27 -5.90
N LEU A 23 -2.29 -1.07 -7.17
CA LEU A 23 -3.21 -0.54 -8.19
C LEU A 23 -4.38 -1.48 -8.43
N ASP A 24 -4.16 -2.78 -8.46
CA ASP A 24 -5.23 -3.78 -8.61
C ASP A 24 -6.22 -3.67 -7.45
N TYR A 25 -5.70 -3.56 -6.23
CA TYR A 25 -6.54 -3.41 -5.06
C TYR A 25 -7.34 -2.10 -5.10
N ILE A 26 -6.70 -0.99 -5.48
CA ILE A 26 -7.36 0.32 -5.63
C ILE A 26 -8.51 0.23 -6.61
N SER A 27 -8.28 -0.40 -7.78
CA SER A 27 -9.33 -0.60 -8.78
C SER A 27 -10.51 -1.38 -8.22
N TRP A 28 -10.23 -2.42 -7.46
CA TRP A 28 -11.26 -3.23 -6.82
C TRP A 28 -12.05 -2.41 -5.79
N VAL A 29 -11.37 -1.59 -4.98
CA VAL A 29 -12.02 -0.73 -3.98
C VAL A 29 -12.96 0.27 -4.67
N HIS A 30 -12.49 0.90 -5.75
CA HIS A 30 -13.34 1.82 -6.52
C HIS A 30 -14.62 1.15 -7.01
N LYS A 31 -14.50 -0.02 -7.61
CA LYS A 31 -15.66 -0.76 -8.14
C LYS A 31 -16.60 -1.19 -7.03
N THR A 32 -16.06 -1.68 -5.93
CA THR A 32 -16.85 -2.19 -4.82
C THR A 32 -17.58 -1.08 -4.09
N THR A 33 -16.91 0.05 -3.84
CA THR A 33 -17.52 1.18 -3.15
C THR A 33 -18.50 1.93 -4.03
N ASP A 34 -18.31 1.91 -5.34
CA ASP A 34 -19.24 2.55 -6.29
C ASP A 34 -20.63 1.91 -6.24
N SER A 35 -20.72 0.64 -5.88
CA SER A 35 -22.00 -0.06 -5.73
C SER A 35 -22.71 0.22 -4.40
N MET A 36 -22.06 0.92 -3.48
CA MET A 36 -22.66 1.28 -2.19
C MET A 36 -23.67 2.40 -2.37
N HIS A 37 -24.72 2.39 -1.53
CA HIS A 37 -25.71 3.44 -1.53
C HIS A 37 -25.06 4.82 -1.33
N SER A 38 -25.59 5.84 -1.99
CA SER A 38 -25.04 7.21 -1.96
C SER A 38 -24.88 7.77 -0.54
N SER A 39 -25.68 7.31 0.42
CA SER A 39 -25.58 7.76 1.81
C SER A 39 -24.25 7.37 2.46
N TYR A 40 -23.54 6.39 1.92
CA TYR A 40 -22.24 5.94 2.44
C TYR A 40 -21.06 6.58 1.72
N ARG A 41 -21.31 7.44 0.74
CA ARG A 41 -20.24 8.02 -0.09
C ARG A 41 -19.18 8.75 0.73
N THR A 42 -19.58 9.65 1.60
CA THR A 42 -18.66 10.48 2.37
C THR A 42 -18.13 9.78 3.61
N THR A 43 -18.91 8.86 4.19
CA THR A 43 -18.53 8.21 5.45
C THR A 43 -17.66 6.98 5.27
N ILE A 44 -17.84 6.25 4.17
CA ILE A 44 -17.13 4.99 3.93
C ILE A 44 -16.40 5.00 2.58
N ALA A 45 -17.14 5.21 1.48
CA ALA A 45 -16.59 5.00 0.14
C ALA A 45 -15.37 5.88 -0.15
N GLU A 46 -15.50 7.18 0.03
CA GLU A 46 -14.40 8.13 -0.24
C GLU A 46 -13.20 7.90 0.69
N ALA A 47 -13.45 7.64 1.95
CA ALA A 47 -12.40 7.40 2.94
C ALA A 47 -11.65 6.10 2.63
N PHE A 48 -12.37 5.05 2.27
CA PHE A 48 -11.79 3.76 1.90
C PHE A 48 -10.92 3.90 0.65
N VAL A 49 -11.45 4.55 -0.38
CA VAL A 49 -10.70 4.81 -1.62
C VAL A 49 -9.43 5.59 -1.31
N LYS A 50 -9.51 6.63 -0.49
CA LYS A 50 -8.35 7.44 -0.12
C LYS A 50 -7.27 6.59 0.56
N SER A 51 -7.65 5.77 1.52
CA SER A 51 -6.69 4.89 2.20
C SER A 51 -6.05 3.89 1.24
N ALA A 52 -6.83 3.32 0.33
CA ALA A 52 -6.31 2.40 -0.67
C ALA A 52 -5.29 3.13 -1.58
N GLN A 53 -5.62 4.33 -2.03
CA GLN A 53 -4.72 5.13 -2.88
C GLN A 53 -3.43 5.51 -2.15
N ASP A 54 -3.49 5.76 -0.85
CA ASP A 54 -2.31 6.09 -0.04
C ASP A 54 -1.28 4.96 -0.04
N VAL A 55 -1.70 3.72 -0.20
CA VAL A 55 -0.76 2.59 -0.33
C VAL A 55 0.17 2.82 -1.53
N ALA A 56 -0.39 3.04 -2.70
CA ALA A 56 0.39 3.25 -3.93
C ALA A 56 1.18 4.56 -3.88
N LEU A 57 0.58 5.62 -3.35
CA LEU A 57 1.24 6.93 -3.28
C LEU A 57 2.50 6.86 -2.41
N ASN A 58 2.45 6.18 -1.28
CA ASN A 58 3.61 6.02 -0.40
C ASN A 58 4.68 5.14 -1.03
N ILE A 59 4.29 4.10 -1.75
CA ILE A 59 5.25 3.25 -2.48
C ILE A 59 6.00 4.09 -3.51
N ALA A 60 5.28 4.86 -4.30
CA ALA A 60 5.87 5.69 -5.35
C ALA A 60 6.80 6.75 -4.75
N GLU A 61 6.35 7.45 -3.72
CA GLU A 61 7.15 8.51 -3.08
C GLU A 61 8.42 7.94 -2.47
N GLY A 62 8.32 6.82 -1.76
CA GLY A 62 9.48 6.20 -1.10
C GLY A 62 10.52 5.69 -2.09
N SER A 63 10.08 5.19 -3.24
CA SER A 63 11.00 4.64 -4.24
C SER A 63 11.95 5.69 -4.84
N ALA A 64 11.59 6.96 -4.75
CA ALA A 64 12.41 8.08 -5.23
C ALA A 64 13.44 8.55 -4.19
N ARG A 65 13.45 7.94 -3.02
CA ARG A 65 14.26 8.35 -1.88
C ARG A 65 15.43 7.39 -1.63
N ASN A 66 16.28 7.70 -0.63
CA ASN A 66 17.30 6.76 -0.20
C ASN A 66 16.67 5.56 0.50
N LYS A 67 17.46 4.51 0.77
CA LYS A 67 16.94 3.27 1.34
C LYS A 67 16.23 3.45 2.68
N ALA A 68 16.79 4.24 3.57
CA ALA A 68 16.20 4.47 4.89
C ALA A 68 14.85 5.18 4.77
N GLN A 69 14.77 6.17 3.89
CA GLN A 69 13.52 6.89 3.64
C GLN A 69 12.50 6.00 2.92
N PHE A 70 12.96 5.13 2.02
CA PHE A 70 12.08 4.18 1.36
C PHE A 70 11.43 3.26 2.39
N VAL A 71 12.20 2.76 3.36
CA VAL A 71 11.65 1.96 4.46
C VAL A 71 10.57 2.75 5.22
N TYR A 72 10.82 4.03 5.49
CA TYR A 72 9.83 4.89 6.15
C TYR A 72 8.51 4.94 5.37
N TYR A 73 8.59 5.23 4.06
CA TYR A 73 7.39 5.32 3.22
C TYR A 73 6.69 3.98 3.05
N LEU A 74 7.44 2.88 3.01
CA LEU A 74 6.85 1.55 2.98
C LEU A 74 6.08 1.24 4.26
N LYS A 75 6.56 1.71 5.39
CA LYS A 75 5.82 1.57 6.67
C LYS A 75 4.58 2.47 6.70
N MET A 76 4.64 3.63 6.06
CA MET A 76 3.45 4.46 5.87
C MET A 76 2.42 3.77 4.95
N ALA A 77 2.88 3.12 3.88
CA ALA A 77 2.01 2.31 3.03
C ALA A 77 1.36 1.18 3.83
N LYS A 78 2.11 0.53 4.71
CA LYS A 78 1.59 -0.52 5.58
C LYS A 78 0.53 0.01 6.54
N SER A 79 0.69 1.24 7.02
CA SER A 79 -0.35 1.90 7.83
C SER A 79 -1.63 2.10 7.03
N ALA A 80 -1.51 2.52 5.78
CA ALA A 80 -2.66 2.67 4.89
C ALA A 80 -3.35 1.32 4.64
N VAL A 81 -2.58 0.23 4.52
CA VAL A 81 -3.14 -1.11 4.42
C VAL A 81 -3.99 -1.44 5.65
N ARG A 82 -3.50 -1.12 6.85
CA ARG A 82 -4.28 -1.34 8.08
C ARG A 82 -5.57 -0.54 8.08
N GLU A 83 -5.56 0.70 7.59
CA GLU A 83 -6.79 1.49 7.46
C GLU A 83 -7.79 0.77 6.55
N CYS A 84 -7.32 0.21 5.44
CA CYS A 84 -8.18 -0.56 4.53
C CYS A 84 -8.79 -1.80 5.22
N VAL A 85 -8.04 -2.45 6.10
CA VAL A 85 -8.58 -3.58 6.88
C VAL A 85 -9.74 -3.08 7.76
N VAL A 86 -9.57 -1.94 8.41
CA VAL A 86 -10.62 -1.36 9.26
C VAL A 86 -11.85 -1.00 8.45
N TYR A 87 -11.68 -0.34 7.28
CA TYR A 87 -12.82 -0.01 6.42
C TYR A 87 -13.53 -1.27 5.92
N THR A 88 -12.79 -2.32 5.60
CA THR A 88 -13.38 -3.61 5.22
C THR A 88 -14.26 -4.16 6.34
N GLU A 89 -13.78 -4.13 7.57
CA GLU A 89 -14.54 -4.60 8.73
C GLU A 89 -15.77 -3.74 8.99
N ILE A 90 -15.63 -2.43 8.91
CA ILE A 90 -16.77 -1.52 9.09
C ILE A 90 -17.83 -1.81 8.05
N ALA A 91 -17.45 -1.86 6.76
CA ALA A 91 -18.38 -2.11 5.67
C ALA A 91 -19.10 -3.46 5.83
N SER A 92 -18.40 -4.48 6.29
CA SER A 92 -18.99 -5.79 6.55
C SER A 92 -20.01 -5.71 7.69
N ARG A 93 -19.65 -5.08 8.80
CA ARG A 93 -20.53 -5.00 9.99
C ARG A 93 -21.79 -4.21 9.77
N ILE A 94 -21.74 -3.15 8.97
CA ILE A 94 -22.93 -2.35 8.66
C ILE A 94 -23.73 -2.91 7.47
N GLY A 95 -23.28 -4.03 6.90
CA GLY A 95 -24.05 -4.75 5.88
C GLY A 95 -23.93 -4.19 4.46
N VAL A 96 -22.91 -3.36 4.17
CA VAL A 96 -22.72 -2.80 2.82
C VAL A 96 -21.66 -3.56 2.03
N MET A 97 -21.04 -4.56 2.62
CA MET A 97 -20.08 -5.45 1.95
C MET A 97 -20.43 -6.89 2.29
N ASN A 98 -20.53 -7.74 1.26
CA ASN A 98 -20.83 -9.15 1.47
C ASN A 98 -19.59 -9.94 1.94
N ASP A 99 -19.79 -11.18 2.39
CA ASP A 99 -18.70 -11.99 2.93
C ASP A 99 -17.64 -12.33 1.91
N GLY A 100 -18.03 -12.53 0.65
CA GLY A 100 -17.06 -12.81 -0.43
C GLY A 100 -16.13 -11.63 -0.67
N ASP A 101 -16.67 -10.43 -0.72
CA ASP A 101 -15.88 -9.21 -0.90
C ASP A 101 -15.01 -8.93 0.32
N LYS A 102 -15.52 -9.18 1.51
CA LYS A 102 -14.75 -9.06 2.75
C LYS A 102 -13.53 -9.98 2.72
N GLU A 103 -13.73 -11.24 2.38
CA GLU A 103 -12.62 -12.21 2.31
C GLU A 103 -11.61 -11.85 1.23
N PHE A 104 -12.09 -11.41 0.08
CA PHE A 104 -11.22 -10.97 -1.00
C PHE A 104 -10.35 -9.79 -0.55
N SER A 105 -10.98 -8.77 0.03
CA SER A 105 -10.26 -7.59 0.52
C SER A 105 -9.18 -7.97 1.53
N ARG A 106 -9.53 -8.77 2.53
CA ARG A 106 -8.59 -9.19 3.57
C ARG A 106 -7.44 -9.99 2.99
N SER A 107 -7.71 -10.87 2.04
CA SER A 107 -6.69 -11.66 1.36
C SER A 107 -5.69 -10.78 0.60
N GLN A 108 -6.20 -9.79 -0.15
CA GLN A 108 -5.36 -8.86 -0.89
C GLN A 108 -4.50 -8.00 0.05
N LEU A 109 -5.10 -7.53 1.14
CA LEU A 109 -4.39 -6.71 2.12
C LEU A 109 -3.32 -7.50 2.87
N MET A 110 -3.58 -8.76 3.18
CA MET A 110 -2.59 -9.65 3.77
C MET A 110 -1.40 -9.84 2.82
N GLU A 111 -1.68 -10.05 1.55
CA GLU A 111 -0.64 -10.20 0.54
C GLU A 111 0.21 -8.94 0.39
N LEU A 112 -0.43 -7.77 0.33
CA LEU A 112 0.27 -6.48 0.31
C LEU A 112 1.15 -6.32 1.55
N THR A 113 0.64 -6.66 2.73
CA THR A 113 1.41 -6.59 3.98
C THR A 113 2.66 -7.44 3.91
N LYS A 114 2.54 -8.67 3.41
CA LYS A 114 3.68 -9.59 3.28
C LYS A 114 4.71 -9.07 2.27
N MET A 115 4.24 -8.56 1.14
CA MET A 115 5.12 -8.02 0.10
C MET A 115 5.87 -6.78 0.59
N ILE A 116 5.18 -5.86 1.26
CA ILE A 116 5.81 -4.68 1.86
C ILE A 116 6.84 -5.11 2.89
N GLY A 117 6.50 -6.04 3.77
CA GLY A 117 7.40 -6.55 4.79
C GLY A 117 8.66 -7.16 4.20
N SER A 118 8.54 -7.94 3.14
CA SER A 118 9.67 -8.54 2.44
C SER A 118 10.60 -7.49 1.84
N LEU A 119 10.03 -6.46 1.24
CA LEU A 119 10.81 -5.37 0.65
C LEU A 119 11.52 -4.56 1.74
N VAL A 120 10.84 -4.26 2.84
CA VAL A 120 11.45 -3.58 3.99
C VAL A 120 12.64 -4.38 4.51
N ALA A 121 12.46 -5.68 4.70
CA ALA A 121 13.53 -6.56 5.18
C ALA A 121 14.73 -6.58 4.22
N SER A 122 14.45 -6.63 2.91
CA SER A 122 15.49 -6.57 1.89
C SER A 122 16.28 -5.26 1.94
N LEU A 123 15.58 -4.15 2.04
CA LEU A 123 16.21 -2.84 2.11
C LEU A 123 17.04 -2.66 3.36
N GLN A 124 16.56 -3.15 4.50
CA GLN A 124 17.27 -3.05 5.78
C GLN A 124 18.55 -3.89 5.80
N ARG A 125 18.57 -5.03 5.14
CA ARG A 125 19.79 -5.83 5.01
C ARG A 125 20.88 -5.13 4.22
N ASN A 126 20.49 -4.22 3.32
CA ASN A 126 21.40 -3.52 2.43
C ASN A 126 21.70 -2.08 2.87
N VAL A 127 21.15 -1.65 4.01
CA VAL A 127 21.39 -0.31 4.56
C VAL A 127 22.71 -0.33 5.33
N GLY A 128 23.61 0.60 5.00
CA GLY A 128 24.85 0.78 5.74
C GLY A 128 24.62 1.49 7.07
N PRO A 129 25.59 1.46 7.99
CA PRO A 129 25.45 2.07 9.31
C PRO A 129 25.06 3.54 9.26
N ARG A 130 25.59 4.29 8.31
CA ARG A 130 25.30 5.71 8.14
C ARG A 130 23.85 5.96 7.73
N ASP A 131 23.32 5.11 6.85
CA ASP A 131 21.95 5.22 6.43
C ASP A 131 20.97 4.87 7.56
N GLU A 132 21.35 3.92 8.41
CA GLU A 132 20.56 3.57 9.59
C GLU A 132 20.47 4.73 10.57
N GLU A 133 21.60 5.41 10.84
CA GLU A 133 21.62 6.57 11.72
C GLU A 133 20.70 7.69 11.22
N ILE A 134 20.80 8.01 9.92
CA ILE A 134 19.94 9.02 9.32
C ILE A 134 18.47 8.60 9.42
N GLY A 135 18.20 7.32 9.16
CA GLY A 135 16.86 6.78 9.22
C GLY A 135 16.21 6.89 10.60
N GLU A 136 16.98 6.63 11.65
CA GLU A 136 16.49 6.71 13.03
C GLU A 136 16.22 8.16 13.46
N ASP A 137 17.10 9.08 13.09
CA ASP A 137 17.00 10.47 13.50
C ASP A 137 15.91 11.25 12.76
N ASP A 138 15.73 10.95 11.48
CA ASP A 138 14.83 11.73 10.61
C ASP A 138 13.43 11.15 10.49
N MET A 139 13.23 9.94 10.97
CA MET A 139 11.95 9.26 10.81
C MET A 139 11.17 9.19 12.11
N PRO A 140 9.86 9.46 12.06
CA PRO A 140 9.03 9.26 13.24
C PRO A 140 9.01 7.78 13.62
N ASN A 141 8.49 7.48 14.81
CA ASN A 141 8.42 6.13 15.32
C ASN A 141 7.69 5.20 14.33
N MET A 142 8.42 4.21 13.81
CA MET A 142 7.89 3.27 12.82
C MET A 142 7.59 1.89 13.39
N MET A 143 7.56 1.77 14.70
CA MET A 143 7.30 0.50 15.39
C MET A 143 5.83 0.11 15.40
N ILE A 144 4.99 0.97 14.95
CA ILE A 144 3.54 0.77 14.98
C ILE A 144 3.05 0.12 13.70
#